data_ff4026068263b251efd4c97065711b4c
#
_entry.id   ff4026068263b251efd4c97065711b4c
#
_cell.length_a   1.000
_cell.length_b   1.000
_cell.length_c   1.000
_cell.angle_alpha   90.00
_cell.angle_beta   90.00
_cell.angle_gamma   90.00
#
_symmetry.space_group_name_H-M   'P 1'
#
loop_
_entity.id
_entity.type
_entity.pdbx_description
1 polymer ?
#
loop_
_entity_poly.entity_id
_entity_poly.type
_entity_poly.pdbx_seq_one_letter_code
_entity_poly.pdbx_strand_id
1 'polypeptide(L)'
;TYSFRSEMDSQPAVLYMIFQTAGSNATAVNKEITTQIERMEKNLPEGTEFVTMMSSNDFLFASIHNVVETLIIAIILVILVVYFFLQDLKSTLIPSISIIVSLVGTFACLVAAGFSLNILTLFALVLAIGTVVDDAIVVVEAVQSKFDAGYKSAYLATKDAMGDVTMAIVSCTCVFMAVFIPVTFMGGTSGVFYTQFGITMATAVGTVSYTHLT
;
A
#
# COMPACT_ATOMS: atom_id res chain seq x y z
N THR A 1 31.31 33.25 25.73
CA THR A 1 30.86 31.88 26.06
C THR A 1 29.37 31.87 25.88
N TYR A 2 28.86 31.21 24.85
CA TYR A 2 27.41 31.02 24.68
C TYR A 2 27.04 29.79 25.52
N SER A 3 26.27 30.00 26.59
CA SER A 3 25.68 28.92 27.37
C SER A 3 24.30 28.66 26.79
N PHE A 4 24.14 27.53 26.08
CA PHE A 4 22.81 27.04 25.78
C PHE A 4 22.21 26.46 27.04
N ARG A 5 21.08 26.99 27.46
CA ARG A 5 20.25 26.41 28.52
C ARG A 5 19.09 25.70 27.85
N SER A 6 19.01 24.41 28.04
CA SER A 6 17.87 23.60 27.60
C SER A 6 17.00 23.29 28.81
N GLU A 7 15.72 23.49 28.67
CA GLU A 7 14.71 23.21 29.70
C GLU A 7 13.57 22.42 29.08
N MET A 8 13.03 21.47 29.81
CA MET A 8 11.84 20.73 29.47
C MET A 8 10.91 20.75 30.69
N ASP A 9 9.66 21.21 30.51
CA ASP A 9 8.69 21.39 31.60
C ASP A 9 9.23 22.19 32.82
N SER A 10 9.99 23.25 32.52
CA SER A 10 10.67 24.08 33.54
C SER A 10 11.74 23.36 34.36
N GLN A 11 12.17 22.18 33.95
CA GLN A 11 13.28 21.43 34.50
C GLN A 11 14.54 21.59 33.63
N PRO A 12 15.74 21.66 34.20
CA PRO A 12 16.97 21.64 33.44
C PRO A 12 17.07 20.35 32.62
N ALA A 13 17.30 20.46 31.32
CA ALA A 13 17.38 19.30 30.44
C ALA A 13 18.62 19.37 29.52
N VAL A 14 19.07 18.23 29.05
CA VAL A 14 20.09 18.13 28.00
C VAL A 14 19.48 17.40 26.81
N LEU A 15 19.50 18.03 25.64
CA LEU A 15 18.95 17.44 24.42
C LEU A 15 20.04 16.67 23.66
N TYR A 16 19.80 15.41 23.40
CA TYR A 16 20.61 14.57 22.51
C TYR A 16 19.82 14.28 21.25
N MET A 17 20.43 14.57 20.09
CA MET A 17 19.89 14.17 18.80
C MET A 17 20.73 13.05 18.21
N ILE A 18 20.12 11.93 17.94
CA ILE A 18 20.76 10.75 17.37
C ILE A 18 20.32 10.63 15.91
N PHE A 19 21.29 10.60 15.00
CA PHE A 19 21.06 10.47 13.57
C PHE A 19 21.53 9.10 13.08
N GLN A 20 20.75 8.48 12.22
CA GLN A 20 21.18 7.27 11.55
C GLN A 20 22.01 7.58 10.31
N THR A 21 22.95 6.70 9.98
CA THR A 21 23.72 6.78 8.74
C THR A 21 22.85 6.34 7.55
N ALA A 22 23.12 6.92 6.38
CA ALA A 22 22.43 6.53 5.16
C ALA A 22 22.61 5.02 4.87
N GLY A 23 21.51 4.35 4.54
CA GLY A 23 21.51 2.91 4.27
C GLY A 23 21.40 2.00 5.50
N SER A 24 21.42 2.54 6.73
CA SER A 24 21.16 1.74 7.92
C SER A 24 19.68 1.38 8.07
N ASN A 25 19.40 0.25 8.74
CA ASN A 25 18.03 -0.14 9.05
C ASN A 25 17.51 0.66 10.26
N ALA A 26 16.60 1.60 10.00
CA ALA A 26 16.03 2.50 11.01
C ALA A 26 15.44 1.76 12.21
N THR A 27 14.71 0.67 11.95
CA THR A 27 14.05 -0.13 13.01
C THR A 27 15.08 -0.84 13.89
N ALA A 28 16.12 -1.42 13.29
CA ALA A 28 17.18 -2.09 14.03
C ALA A 28 17.98 -1.10 14.88
N VAL A 29 18.32 0.07 14.31
CA VAL A 29 19.04 1.15 15.01
C VAL A 29 18.21 1.66 16.19
N ASN A 30 16.93 1.93 15.99
CA ASN A 30 16.07 2.42 17.07
C ASN A 30 15.92 1.41 18.22
N LYS A 31 15.77 0.12 17.89
CA LYS A 31 15.73 -0.95 18.88
C LYS A 31 17.00 -0.99 19.72
N GLU A 32 18.16 -0.87 19.08
CA GLU A 32 19.45 -0.84 19.77
C GLU A 32 19.57 0.42 20.66
N ILE A 33 19.17 1.59 20.16
CA ILE A 33 19.16 2.84 20.95
C ILE A 33 18.28 2.69 22.17
N THR A 34 17.05 2.18 22.03
CA THR A 34 16.14 1.95 23.18
C THR A 34 16.77 1.02 24.21
N THR A 35 17.37 -0.08 23.74
CA THR A 35 18.06 -1.02 24.64
C THR A 35 19.23 -0.36 25.39
N GLN A 36 19.99 0.50 24.72
CA GLN A 36 21.08 1.23 25.36
C GLN A 36 20.58 2.27 26.36
N ILE A 37 19.51 3.00 26.05
CA ILE A 37 18.87 3.94 26.96
C ILE A 37 18.40 3.22 28.23
N GLU A 38 17.70 2.09 28.11
CA GLU A 38 17.25 1.28 29.26
C GLU A 38 18.43 0.80 30.14
N ARG A 39 19.58 0.52 29.53
CA ARG A 39 20.80 0.14 30.28
C ARG A 39 21.41 1.35 31.00
N MET A 40 21.43 2.51 30.35
CA MET A 40 21.99 3.74 30.93
C MET A 40 21.10 4.31 32.02
N GLU A 41 19.79 4.17 31.89
CA GLU A 41 18.80 4.66 32.84
C GLU A 41 19.03 4.10 34.27
N LYS A 42 19.49 2.86 34.33
CA LYS A 42 19.82 2.20 35.62
C LYS A 42 21.01 2.84 36.36
N ASN A 43 21.83 3.62 35.67
CA ASN A 43 23.03 4.25 36.19
C ASN A 43 22.91 5.79 36.26
N LEU A 44 21.71 6.34 36.03
CA LEU A 44 21.47 7.77 36.12
C LEU A 44 21.52 8.24 37.58
N PRO A 45 21.96 9.47 37.84
CA PRO A 45 21.83 10.12 39.14
C PRO A 45 20.36 10.20 39.57
N GLU A 46 20.11 10.13 40.88
CA GLU A 46 18.77 10.30 41.44
C GLU A 46 18.11 11.61 40.97
N GLY A 47 16.86 11.52 40.52
CA GLY A 47 16.11 12.67 40.02
C GLY A 47 16.35 13.01 38.55
N THR A 48 17.07 12.16 37.78
CA THR A 48 17.22 12.30 36.34
C THR A 48 16.55 11.13 35.58
N GLU A 49 15.94 11.43 34.45
CA GLU A 49 15.29 10.44 33.59
C GLU A 49 15.56 10.74 32.11
N PHE A 50 15.46 9.73 31.27
CA PHE A 50 15.46 9.91 29.82
C PHE A 50 14.03 10.10 29.33
N VAL A 51 13.79 11.18 28.58
CA VAL A 51 12.51 11.43 27.92
C VAL A 51 12.70 11.45 26.42
N THR A 52 12.04 10.53 25.72
CA THR A 52 12.04 10.54 24.25
C THR A 52 11.04 11.58 23.76
N MET A 53 11.55 12.69 23.22
CA MET A 53 10.70 13.77 22.70
C MET A 53 10.10 13.44 21.33
N MET A 54 10.89 12.80 20.48
CA MET A 54 10.47 12.44 19.12
C MET A 54 11.21 11.19 18.65
N SER A 55 10.46 10.25 18.13
CA SER A 55 11.01 9.07 17.47
C SER A 55 10.45 8.99 16.04
N SER A 56 11.35 8.99 15.05
CA SER A 56 10.94 8.79 13.65
C SER A 56 10.29 7.42 13.43
N ASN A 57 10.66 6.42 14.24
CA ASN A 57 10.07 5.09 14.15
C ASN A 57 8.62 5.05 14.65
N ASP A 58 8.29 5.79 15.72
CA ASP A 58 6.91 5.83 16.23
C ASP A 58 5.98 6.44 15.18
N PHE A 59 6.45 7.51 14.52
CA PHE A 59 5.73 8.08 13.37
C PHE A 59 5.60 7.09 12.21
N LEU A 60 6.68 6.36 11.89
CA LEU A 60 6.67 5.36 10.83
C LEU A 60 5.67 4.23 11.14
N PHE A 61 5.74 3.64 12.34
CA PHE A 61 4.84 2.56 12.73
C PHE A 61 3.38 3.02 12.81
N ALA A 62 3.12 4.21 13.37
CA ALA A 62 1.78 4.79 13.40
C ALA A 62 1.23 4.99 11.96
N SER A 63 2.08 5.49 11.06
CA SER A 63 1.70 5.70 9.66
C SER A 63 1.43 4.37 8.95
N ILE A 64 2.28 3.35 9.12
CA ILE A 64 2.06 2.02 8.56
C ILE A 64 0.76 1.42 9.09
N HIS A 65 0.52 1.52 10.40
CA HIS A 65 -0.71 1.02 11.02
C HIS A 65 -1.95 1.68 10.42
N ASN A 66 -1.97 3.01 10.32
CA ASN A 66 -3.07 3.75 9.72
C ASN A 66 -3.33 3.36 8.25
N VAL A 67 -2.28 3.12 7.47
CA VAL A 67 -2.43 2.72 6.07
C VAL A 67 -2.93 1.28 5.96
N VAL A 68 -2.44 0.36 6.79
CA VAL A 68 -2.93 -1.03 6.82
C VAL A 68 -4.41 -1.06 7.25
N GLU A 69 -4.78 -0.29 8.27
CA GLU A 69 -6.18 -0.14 8.69
C GLU A 69 -7.04 0.40 7.54
N THR A 70 -6.60 1.47 6.87
CA THR A 70 -7.29 2.03 5.72
C THR A 70 -7.42 1.03 4.58
N LEU A 71 -6.39 0.22 4.32
CA LEU A 71 -6.41 -0.84 3.32
C LEU A 71 -7.48 -1.89 3.63
N ILE A 72 -7.55 -2.33 4.88
CA ILE A 72 -8.56 -3.29 5.34
C ILE A 72 -9.97 -2.71 5.20
N ILE A 73 -10.17 -1.47 5.64
CA ILE A 73 -11.46 -0.77 5.50
C ILE A 73 -11.84 -0.63 4.03
N ALA A 74 -10.91 -0.25 3.16
CA ALA A 74 -11.13 -0.14 1.73
C ALA A 74 -11.58 -1.48 1.11
N ILE A 75 -10.90 -2.59 1.44
CA ILE A 75 -11.27 -3.93 0.96
C ILE A 75 -12.68 -4.30 1.42
N ILE A 76 -13.00 -4.10 2.70
CA ILE A 76 -14.32 -4.40 3.25
C ILE A 76 -15.41 -3.57 2.55
N LEU A 77 -15.17 -2.26 2.42
CA LEU A 77 -16.12 -1.34 1.76
C LEU A 77 -16.36 -1.75 0.31
N VAL A 78 -15.32 -2.09 -0.41
CA VAL A 78 -15.42 -2.52 -1.81
C VAL A 78 -16.21 -3.82 -1.91
N ILE A 79 -15.92 -4.82 -1.08
CA ILE A 79 -16.68 -6.09 -1.06
C ILE A 79 -18.16 -5.82 -0.78
N LEU A 80 -18.46 -4.89 0.14
CA LEU A 80 -19.82 -4.50 0.48
C LEU A 80 -20.53 -3.84 -0.71
N VAL A 81 -19.85 -2.91 -1.39
CA VAL A 81 -20.39 -2.22 -2.58
C VAL A 81 -20.65 -3.22 -3.70
N VAL A 82 -19.68 -4.10 -4.01
CA VAL A 82 -19.84 -5.14 -5.03
C VAL A 82 -21.02 -6.07 -4.68
N TYR A 83 -21.12 -6.47 -3.42
CA TYR A 83 -22.26 -7.28 -2.97
C TYR A 83 -23.61 -6.56 -3.13
N PHE A 84 -23.65 -5.27 -2.84
CA PHE A 84 -24.87 -4.46 -3.00
C PHE A 84 -25.34 -4.41 -4.46
N PHE A 85 -24.39 -4.29 -5.40
CA PHE A 85 -24.72 -4.23 -6.83
C PHE A 85 -25.05 -5.61 -7.43
N LEU A 86 -24.25 -6.64 -7.12
CA LEU A 86 -24.42 -7.98 -7.69
C LEU A 86 -25.52 -8.78 -7.00
N GLN A 87 -25.86 -8.46 -5.75
CA GLN A 87 -26.88 -9.14 -4.92
C GLN A 87 -26.72 -10.68 -4.86
N ASP A 88 -25.55 -11.20 -5.22
CA ASP A 88 -25.19 -12.60 -5.18
C ASP A 88 -23.84 -12.81 -4.54
N LEU A 89 -23.79 -13.61 -3.46
CA LEU A 89 -22.56 -13.89 -2.71
C LEU A 89 -21.49 -14.60 -3.54
N LYS A 90 -21.92 -15.49 -4.44
CA LYS A 90 -20.96 -16.24 -5.28
C LYS A 90 -20.28 -15.33 -6.29
N SER A 91 -21.05 -14.47 -6.93
CA SER A 91 -20.53 -13.47 -7.88
C SER A 91 -19.65 -12.44 -7.19
N THR A 92 -19.94 -12.08 -5.94
CA THR A 92 -19.12 -11.17 -5.12
C THR A 92 -17.77 -11.79 -4.71
N LEU A 93 -17.75 -13.12 -4.52
CA LEU A 93 -16.52 -13.81 -4.09
C LEU A 93 -15.39 -13.72 -5.13
N ILE A 94 -15.74 -13.71 -6.43
CA ILE A 94 -14.77 -13.65 -7.52
C ILE A 94 -13.93 -12.37 -7.47
N PRO A 95 -14.52 -11.15 -7.51
CA PRO A 95 -13.74 -9.93 -7.37
C PRO A 95 -13.02 -9.84 -6.02
N SER A 96 -13.61 -10.35 -4.93
CA SER A 96 -12.97 -10.33 -3.61
C SER A 96 -11.67 -11.13 -3.59
N ILE A 97 -11.64 -12.32 -4.18
CA ILE A 97 -10.43 -13.14 -4.30
C ILE A 97 -9.42 -12.45 -5.23
N SER A 98 -9.88 -11.88 -6.33
CA SER A 98 -9.05 -11.17 -7.29
C SER A 98 -8.28 -10.01 -6.66
N ILE A 99 -8.93 -9.23 -5.79
CA ILE A 99 -8.27 -8.16 -5.02
C ILE A 99 -7.13 -8.70 -4.18
N ILE A 100 -7.36 -9.78 -3.43
CA ILE A 100 -6.34 -10.38 -2.55
C ILE A 100 -5.16 -10.90 -3.38
N VAL A 101 -5.42 -11.62 -4.47
CA VAL A 101 -4.39 -12.15 -5.37
C VAL A 101 -3.58 -11.02 -6.00
N SER A 102 -4.25 -9.96 -6.44
CA SER A 102 -3.61 -8.79 -7.01
C SER A 102 -2.69 -8.07 -6.01
N LEU A 103 -3.15 -7.87 -4.78
CA LEU A 103 -2.33 -7.27 -3.73
C LEU A 103 -1.08 -8.11 -3.45
N VAL A 104 -1.24 -9.42 -3.27
CA VAL A 104 -0.11 -10.34 -3.04
C VAL A 104 0.85 -10.33 -4.23
N GLY A 105 0.32 -10.35 -5.45
CA GLY A 105 1.12 -10.25 -6.68
C GLY A 105 1.89 -8.94 -6.77
N THR A 106 1.25 -7.82 -6.44
CA THR A 106 1.91 -6.51 -6.42
C THR A 106 3.02 -6.46 -5.37
N PHE A 107 2.78 -6.95 -4.16
CA PHE A 107 3.82 -7.03 -3.13
C PHE A 107 5.00 -7.90 -3.58
N ALA A 108 4.74 -9.04 -4.20
CA ALA A 108 5.79 -9.91 -4.73
C ALA A 108 6.64 -9.20 -5.79
N CYS A 109 6.01 -8.46 -6.71
CA CYS A 109 6.71 -7.68 -7.72
C CYS A 109 7.53 -6.53 -7.11
N LEU A 110 6.99 -5.81 -6.11
CA LEU A 110 7.73 -4.75 -5.42
C LEU A 110 8.96 -5.28 -4.70
N VAL A 111 8.84 -6.41 -4.00
CA VAL A 111 9.99 -7.08 -3.36
C VAL A 111 11.01 -7.51 -4.38
N ALA A 112 10.58 -8.12 -5.50
CA ALA A 112 11.48 -8.53 -6.58
C ALA A 112 12.20 -7.35 -7.25
N ALA A 113 11.55 -6.18 -7.33
CA ALA A 113 12.13 -4.93 -7.81
C ALA A 113 13.02 -4.21 -6.78
N GLY A 114 13.15 -4.74 -5.56
CA GLY A 114 13.96 -4.15 -4.48
C GLY A 114 13.35 -2.92 -3.84
N PHE A 115 12.04 -2.69 -4.00
CA PHE A 115 11.36 -1.58 -3.35
C PHE A 115 11.02 -1.92 -1.90
N SER A 116 11.20 -0.91 -1.04
CA SER A 116 10.76 -0.98 0.35
C SER A 116 9.29 -0.53 0.47
N LEU A 117 8.56 -1.16 1.37
CA LEU A 117 7.24 -0.68 1.76
C LEU A 117 7.38 0.66 2.48
N ASN A 118 6.68 1.65 1.99
CA ASN A 118 6.59 2.97 2.59
C ASN A 118 5.16 3.51 2.42
N ILE A 119 4.89 4.65 3.04
CA ILE A 119 3.55 5.27 3.02
C ILE A 119 3.06 5.49 1.59
N LEU A 120 3.93 5.87 0.66
CA LEU A 120 3.55 6.15 -0.74
C LEU A 120 3.23 4.89 -1.52
N THR A 121 4.03 3.82 -1.35
CA THR A 121 3.71 2.52 -1.97
C THR A 121 2.41 1.94 -1.43
N LEU A 122 2.13 2.15 -0.14
CA LEU A 122 0.87 1.72 0.46
C LEU A 122 -0.32 2.57 -0.01
N PHE A 123 -0.17 3.89 -0.17
CA PHE A 123 -1.21 4.72 -0.79
C PHE A 123 -1.46 4.33 -2.25
N ALA A 124 -0.40 4.02 -3.02
CA ALA A 124 -0.55 3.50 -4.37
C ALA A 124 -1.37 2.20 -4.39
N LEU A 125 -1.12 1.29 -3.45
CA LEU A 125 -1.89 0.05 -3.33
C LEU A 125 -3.37 0.30 -3.01
N VAL A 126 -3.68 1.21 -2.08
CA VAL A 126 -5.08 1.58 -1.77
C VAL A 126 -5.78 2.15 -3.01
N LEU A 127 -5.12 3.03 -3.76
CA LEU A 127 -5.67 3.59 -4.98
C LEU A 127 -5.84 2.52 -6.08
N ALA A 128 -4.86 1.60 -6.20
CA ALA A 128 -4.91 0.51 -7.15
C ALA A 128 -6.09 -0.45 -6.88
N ILE A 129 -6.47 -0.67 -5.62
CA ILE A 129 -7.64 -1.51 -5.29
C ILE A 129 -8.89 -0.99 -5.99
N GLY A 130 -9.12 0.32 -6.01
CA GLY A 130 -10.26 0.91 -6.71
C GLY A 130 -10.28 0.52 -8.19
N THR A 131 -9.16 0.69 -8.89
CA THR A 131 -9.07 0.37 -10.33
C THR A 131 -9.17 -1.13 -10.61
N VAL A 132 -8.61 -1.96 -9.73
CA VAL A 132 -8.69 -3.43 -9.79
C VAL A 132 -10.14 -3.90 -9.71
N VAL A 133 -10.89 -3.29 -8.82
CA VAL A 133 -12.29 -3.66 -8.58
C VAL A 133 -13.16 -3.29 -9.76
N ASP A 134 -12.92 -2.13 -10.36
CA ASP A 134 -13.66 -1.70 -11.54
C ASP A 134 -13.51 -2.72 -12.68
N ASP A 135 -12.30 -3.19 -12.97
CA ASP A 135 -12.06 -4.22 -13.97
C ASP A 135 -12.76 -5.55 -13.60
N ALA A 136 -12.70 -5.96 -12.34
CA ALA A 136 -13.33 -7.19 -11.86
C ALA A 136 -14.87 -7.13 -11.95
N ILE A 137 -15.47 -5.98 -11.64
CA ILE A 137 -16.92 -5.77 -11.76
C ILE A 137 -17.34 -5.89 -13.21
N VAL A 138 -16.63 -5.25 -14.15
CA VAL A 138 -16.94 -5.33 -15.58
C VAL A 138 -16.93 -6.76 -16.08
N VAL A 139 -15.94 -7.58 -15.66
CA VAL A 139 -15.88 -9.01 -16.04
C VAL A 139 -17.08 -9.78 -15.49
N VAL A 140 -17.39 -9.63 -14.20
CA VAL A 140 -18.49 -10.37 -13.55
C VAL A 140 -19.83 -9.96 -14.16
N GLU A 141 -20.05 -8.67 -14.41
CA GLU A 141 -21.29 -8.17 -15.04
C GLU A 141 -21.45 -8.70 -16.47
N ALA A 142 -20.35 -8.72 -17.25
CA ALA A 142 -20.39 -9.28 -18.59
C ALA A 142 -20.75 -10.79 -18.58
N VAL A 143 -20.19 -11.56 -17.66
CA VAL A 143 -20.51 -12.99 -17.49
C VAL A 143 -21.97 -13.17 -17.05
N GLN A 144 -22.44 -12.37 -16.09
CA GLN A 144 -23.82 -12.41 -15.63
C GLN A 144 -24.79 -12.11 -16.78
N SER A 145 -24.51 -11.11 -17.58
CA SER A 145 -25.32 -10.79 -18.78
C SER A 145 -25.44 -11.96 -19.75
N LYS A 146 -24.38 -12.79 -19.90
CA LYS A 146 -24.48 -14.02 -20.73
C LYS A 146 -25.37 -15.07 -20.09
N PHE A 147 -25.34 -15.22 -18.76
CA PHE A 147 -26.30 -16.13 -18.08
C PHE A 147 -27.72 -15.66 -18.25
N ASP A 148 -28.00 -14.37 -18.11
CA ASP A 148 -29.34 -13.80 -18.31
C ASP A 148 -29.82 -13.96 -19.75
N ALA A 149 -28.90 -14.00 -20.72
CA ALA A 149 -29.18 -14.32 -22.13
C ALA A 149 -29.43 -15.81 -22.39
N GLY A 150 -29.36 -16.68 -21.35
CA GLY A 150 -29.72 -18.08 -21.44
C GLY A 150 -28.58 -19.08 -21.59
N TYR A 151 -27.34 -18.65 -21.39
CA TYR A 151 -26.17 -19.56 -21.37
C TYR A 151 -26.29 -20.50 -20.17
N LYS A 152 -26.20 -21.82 -20.43
CA LYS A 152 -26.26 -22.87 -19.38
C LYS A 152 -24.87 -23.31 -18.90
N SER A 153 -23.82 -23.01 -19.69
CA SER A 153 -22.46 -23.39 -19.38
C SER A 153 -21.66 -22.18 -18.89
N ALA A 154 -21.14 -22.25 -17.68
CA ALA A 154 -20.28 -21.21 -17.12
C ALA A 154 -19.05 -20.95 -18.02
N TYR A 155 -18.44 -22.01 -18.54
CA TYR A 155 -17.28 -21.90 -19.44
C TYR A 155 -17.60 -21.11 -20.71
N LEU A 156 -18.72 -21.41 -21.38
CA LEU A 156 -19.11 -20.70 -22.59
C LEU A 156 -19.51 -19.25 -22.31
N ALA A 157 -20.26 -19.01 -21.22
CA ALA A 157 -20.63 -17.68 -20.80
C ALA A 157 -19.40 -16.80 -20.53
N THR A 158 -18.44 -17.33 -19.77
CA THR A 158 -17.19 -16.62 -19.47
C THR A 158 -16.36 -16.38 -20.73
N LYS A 159 -16.19 -17.38 -21.59
CA LYS A 159 -15.41 -17.25 -22.81
C LYS A 159 -15.95 -16.16 -23.73
N ASP A 160 -17.27 -16.14 -23.94
CA ASP A 160 -17.91 -15.15 -24.80
C ASP A 160 -17.92 -13.75 -24.13
N ALA A 161 -18.17 -13.67 -22.83
CA ALA A 161 -18.08 -12.41 -22.08
C ALA A 161 -16.69 -11.81 -22.16
N MET A 162 -15.65 -12.63 -21.97
CA MET A 162 -14.26 -12.17 -22.07
C MET A 162 -13.92 -11.67 -23.49
N GLY A 163 -14.49 -12.29 -24.53
CA GLY A 163 -14.36 -11.78 -25.89
C GLY A 163 -14.87 -10.34 -26.04
N ASP A 164 -15.96 -10.01 -25.36
CA ASP A 164 -16.58 -8.68 -25.43
C ASP A 164 -15.82 -7.62 -24.61
N VAL A 165 -15.26 -7.97 -23.45
CA VAL A 165 -14.70 -6.98 -22.51
C VAL A 165 -13.17 -6.91 -22.51
N THR A 166 -12.44 -7.90 -23.03
CA THR A 166 -10.97 -7.96 -22.99
C THR A 166 -10.32 -6.70 -23.56
N MET A 167 -10.79 -6.23 -24.71
CA MET A 167 -10.21 -5.02 -25.33
C MET A 167 -10.45 -3.76 -24.49
N ALA A 168 -11.59 -3.67 -23.81
CA ALA A 168 -11.88 -2.55 -22.90
C ALA A 168 -10.92 -2.57 -21.70
N ILE A 169 -10.73 -3.73 -21.06
CA ILE A 169 -9.83 -3.91 -19.92
C ILE A 169 -8.36 -3.59 -20.33
N VAL A 170 -7.89 -4.15 -21.43
CA VAL A 170 -6.53 -3.88 -21.93
C VAL A 170 -6.35 -2.40 -22.24
N SER A 171 -7.33 -1.76 -22.86
CA SER A 171 -7.26 -0.33 -23.16
C SER A 171 -7.22 0.52 -21.89
N CYS A 172 -8.04 0.19 -20.88
CA CYS A 172 -8.05 0.86 -19.60
C CYS A 172 -6.69 0.72 -18.89
N THR A 173 -6.15 -0.49 -18.83
CA THR A 173 -4.80 -0.77 -18.30
C THR A 173 -3.72 0.04 -19.00
N CYS A 174 -3.74 0.08 -20.34
CA CYS A 174 -2.77 0.85 -21.12
C CYS A 174 -2.86 2.35 -20.81
N VAL A 175 -4.07 2.89 -20.65
CA VAL A 175 -4.26 4.31 -20.28
C VAL A 175 -3.68 4.57 -18.89
N PHE A 176 -3.97 3.72 -17.90
CA PHE A 176 -3.38 3.84 -16.58
C PHE A 176 -1.85 3.80 -16.62
N MET A 177 -1.26 2.82 -17.31
CA MET A 177 0.18 2.73 -17.44
C MET A 177 0.77 3.97 -18.14
N ALA A 178 0.11 4.47 -19.18
CA ALA A 178 0.54 5.67 -19.89
C ALA A 178 0.54 6.94 -19.03
N VAL A 179 -0.32 7.00 -18.02
CA VAL A 179 -0.37 8.12 -17.05
C VAL A 179 0.72 7.97 -15.99
N PHE A 180 0.92 6.77 -15.43
CA PHE A 180 1.83 6.57 -14.29
C PHE A 180 3.29 6.34 -14.68
N ILE A 181 3.57 5.74 -15.85
CA ILE A 181 4.95 5.51 -16.31
C ILE A 181 5.73 6.84 -16.43
N PRO A 182 5.22 7.91 -17.05
CA PRO A 182 5.94 9.18 -17.13
C PRO A 182 6.29 9.79 -15.76
N VAL A 183 5.44 9.57 -14.76
CA VAL A 183 5.67 10.03 -13.39
C VAL A 183 6.92 9.39 -12.77
N THR A 184 7.29 8.19 -13.21
CA THR A 184 8.49 7.49 -12.74
C THR A 184 9.80 8.13 -13.20
N PHE A 185 9.75 8.97 -14.24
CA PHE A 185 10.94 9.68 -14.76
C PHE A 185 11.14 11.07 -14.16
N MET A 186 10.35 11.47 -13.18
CA MET A 186 10.53 12.74 -12.50
C MET A 186 11.83 12.74 -11.70
N GLY A 187 12.65 13.77 -11.88
CA GLY A 187 13.91 13.94 -11.18
C GLY A 187 13.79 14.67 -9.83
N GLY A 188 14.91 14.73 -9.10
CA GLY A 188 15.00 15.44 -7.82
C GLY A 188 14.53 14.62 -6.62
N THR A 189 14.50 15.26 -5.45
CA THR A 189 14.10 14.60 -4.19
C THR A 189 12.67 14.05 -4.25
N SER A 190 11.76 14.78 -4.87
CA SER A 190 10.39 14.32 -5.08
C SER A 190 10.30 13.16 -6.08
N GLY A 191 11.26 13.07 -7.03
CA GLY A 191 11.28 12.03 -8.04
C GLY A 191 11.42 10.62 -7.43
N VAL A 192 12.20 10.45 -6.36
CA VAL A 192 12.33 9.17 -5.66
C VAL A 192 10.96 8.66 -5.17
N PHE A 193 10.15 9.55 -4.64
CA PHE A 193 8.81 9.24 -4.15
C PHE A 193 7.85 8.91 -5.29
N TYR A 194 7.83 9.73 -6.32
CA TYR A 194 6.95 9.54 -7.48
C TYR A 194 7.31 8.31 -8.29
N THR A 195 8.59 7.97 -8.38
CA THR A 195 9.05 6.72 -9.02
C THR A 195 8.48 5.50 -8.31
N GLN A 196 8.59 5.44 -6.99
CA GLN A 196 8.05 4.31 -6.21
C GLN A 196 6.53 4.22 -6.34
N PHE A 197 5.83 5.36 -6.22
CA PHE A 197 4.38 5.43 -6.39
C PHE A 197 3.94 4.98 -7.78
N GLY A 198 4.55 5.53 -8.84
CA GLY A 198 4.19 5.24 -10.22
C GLY A 198 4.44 3.78 -10.61
N ILE A 199 5.58 3.22 -10.21
CA ILE A 199 5.89 1.80 -10.45
C ILE A 199 4.93 0.90 -9.68
N THR A 200 4.61 1.22 -8.43
CA THR A 200 3.65 0.45 -7.64
C THR A 200 2.28 0.43 -8.31
N MET A 201 1.78 1.59 -8.76
CA MET A 201 0.51 1.70 -9.47
C MET A 201 0.52 0.91 -10.78
N ALA A 202 1.54 1.11 -11.62
CA ALA A 202 1.66 0.41 -12.90
C ALA A 202 1.74 -1.11 -12.71
N THR A 203 2.48 -1.58 -11.70
CA THR A 203 2.61 -3.01 -11.38
C THR A 203 1.29 -3.57 -10.85
N ALA A 204 0.61 -2.87 -9.96
CA ALA A 204 -0.67 -3.31 -9.40
C ALA A 204 -1.72 -3.48 -10.51
N VAL A 205 -1.92 -2.47 -11.33
CA VAL A 205 -2.89 -2.51 -12.43
C VAL A 205 -2.51 -3.56 -13.48
N GLY A 206 -1.22 -3.67 -13.83
CA GLY A 206 -0.74 -4.67 -14.78
C GLY A 206 -0.91 -6.11 -14.29
N THR A 207 -0.66 -6.37 -13.00
CA THR A 207 -0.84 -7.70 -12.38
C THR A 207 -2.31 -8.12 -12.41
N VAL A 208 -3.22 -7.18 -12.15
CA VAL A 208 -4.66 -7.43 -12.18
C VAL A 208 -5.15 -7.78 -13.57
N SER A 209 -4.82 -6.94 -14.53
CA SER A 209 -5.24 -7.20 -15.91
C SER A 209 -4.75 -8.56 -16.41
N TYR A 210 -3.52 -8.94 -16.02
CA TYR A 210 -3.00 -10.27 -16.34
C TYR A 210 -3.83 -11.39 -15.68
N THR A 211 -4.18 -11.25 -14.39
CA THR A 211 -4.96 -12.28 -13.66
C THR A 211 -6.39 -12.41 -14.16
N HIS A 212 -6.97 -11.35 -14.72
CA HIS A 212 -8.32 -11.42 -15.32
C HIS A 212 -8.32 -11.98 -16.73
N LEU A 213 -7.20 -11.88 -17.47
CA LEU A 213 -7.11 -12.36 -18.85
C LEU A 213 -6.63 -13.81 -18.97
N THR A 214 -6.12 -14.41 -17.91
CA THR A 214 -5.64 -15.81 -17.85
C THR A 214 -6.55 -16.69 -17.02
#